data_ff24d412fa366fe16d43706ee198d29d
#
_entry.id   ff24d412fa366fe16d43706ee198d29d
#
_cell.length_a   1.000
_cell.length_b   1.000
_cell.length_c   1.000
_cell.angle_alpha   90.00
_cell.angle_beta   90.00
_cell.angle_gamma   90.00
#
_symmetry.space_group_name_H-M   'P 1'
#
loop_
_entity.id
_entity.type
_entity.pdbx_description
1 polymer ?
#
loop_
_entity_poly.entity_id
_entity_poly.type
_entity_poly.pdbx_seq_one_letter_code
_entity_poly.pdbx_strand_id
1 'polypeptide(L)'
;MNQFKDKNVIITGGSRGIGLSIAKKLASNGSNIAILAKTDVSHPKLPGTIFTAAKEIEQFGVKTLPIKTDIRFDDQVESAIEKVVKEFGSIDILINNASAINLFNSESLPMKRYDLMHDINTRGTYLCSKTCLPHLKKSQNPHILNLSPPFNMKPKWFANFTAYTMAKFGMSMCVLGMSEEYKKYNIAVN
;
A
#
# COMPACT_ATOMS: atom_id res chain seq x y z
N MET A 1 25.40 -7.80 4.36
CA MET A 1 24.97 -7.15 3.10
C MET A 1 23.61 -6.47 3.35
N ASN A 2 23.43 -5.28 2.79
CA ASN A 2 22.12 -4.59 2.91
C ASN A 2 21.15 -5.21 1.91
N GLN A 3 20.23 -6.03 2.38
CA GLN A 3 19.26 -6.78 1.54
C GLN A 3 18.23 -5.89 0.83
N PHE A 4 18.14 -4.60 1.19
CA PHE A 4 17.23 -3.63 0.58
C PHE A 4 17.89 -2.74 -0.47
N LYS A 5 19.22 -2.80 -0.61
CA LYS A 5 19.96 -2.00 -1.59
C LYS A 5 19.49 -2.31 -3.01
N ASP A 6 19.24 -1.26 -3.79
CA ASP A 6 18.80 -1.30 -5.19
C ASP A 6 17.43 -1.99 -5.41
N LYS A 7 16.64 -2.24 -4.35
CA LYS A 7 15.29 -2.76 -4.49
C LYS A 7 14.31 -1.66 -4.91
N ASN A 8 13.41 -1.97 -5.82
CA ASN A 8 12.36 -1.08 -6.29
C ASN A 8 11.07 -1.35 -5.52
N VAL A 9 10.66 -0.39 -4.72
CA VAL A 9 9.54 -0.51 -3.79
C VAL A 9 8.40 0.40 -4.19
N ILE A 10 7.19 -0.15 -4.27
CA ILE A 10 5.94 0.62 -4.37
C ILE A 10 5.31 0.68 -2.98
N ILE A 11 4.91 1.90 -2.58
CA ILE A 11 4.14 2.09 -1.34
C ILE A 11 2.87 2.88 -1.61
N THR A 12 1.72 2.29 -1.29
CA THR A 12 0.45 2.99 -1.36
C THR A 12 0.22 3.81 -0.09
N GLY A 13 -0.29 5.04 -0.24
CA GLY A 13 -0.50 5.95 0.90
C GLY A 13 0.80 6.44 1.55
N GLY A 14 1.89 6.51 0.81
CA GLY A 14 3.22 6.89 1.30
C GLY A 14 3.48 8.39 1.49
N SER A 15 2.47 9.26 1.32
CA SER A 15 2.64 10.72 1.39
C SER A 15 2.82 11.27 2.82
N ARG A 16 2.55 10.47 3.85
CA ARG A 16 2.63 10.86 5.29
C ARG A 16 2.57 9.66 6.22
N GLY A 17 2.72 9.92 7.53
CA GLY A 17 2.47 8.94 8.61
C GLY A 17 3.29 7.66 8.46
N ILE A 18 2.65 6.52 8.72
CA ILE A 18 3.29 5.20 8.71
C ILE A 18 3.91 4.91 7.34
N GLY A 19 3.19 5.17 6.25
CA GLY A 19 3.69 4.94 4.89
C GLY A 19 4.96 5.72 4.58
N LEU A 20 5.02 7.01 4.93
CA LEU A 20 6.22 7.82 4.75
C LEU A 20 7.38 7.31 5.63
N SER A 21 7.10 6.93 6.89
CA SER A 21 8.13 6.40 7.79
C SER A 21 8.75 5.10 7.26
N ILE A 22 7.92 4.20 6.72
CA ILE A 22 8.40 2.98 6.05
C ILE A 22 9.23 3.31 4.82
N ALA A 23 8.73 4.22 3.96
CA ALA A 23 9.43 4.66 2.75
C ALA A 23 10.83 5.23 3.09
N LYS A 24 10.93 6.10 4.09
CA LYS A 24 12.21 6.66 4.56
C LYS A 24 13.14 5.58 5.11
N LYS A 25 12.62 4.61 5.85
CA LYS A 25 13.43 3.51 6.38
C LYS A 25 14.00 2.63 5.26
N LEU A 26 13.22 2.32 4.24
CA LEU A 26 13.69 1.56 3.08
C LEU A 26 14.68 2.36 2.24
N ALA A 27 14.40 3.64 2.00
CA ALA A 27 15.31 4.56 1.30
C ALA A 27 16.66 4.69 2.01
N SER A 28 16.68 4.82 3.34
CA SER A 28 17.93 4.85 4.14
C SER A 28 18.73 3.53 4.05
N ASN A 29 18.13 2.48 3.55
CA ASN A 29 18.76 1.20 3.25
C ASN A 29 19.01 0.99 1.74
N GLY A 30 18.88 2.04 0.92
CA GLY A 30 19.24 2.04 -0.49
C GLY A 30 18.16 1.58 -1.46
N SER A 31 16.90 1.48 -1.03
CA SER A 31 15.79 1.16 -1.94
C SER A 31 15.29 2.38 -2.70
N ASN A 32 14.94 2.22 -3.97
CA ASN A 32 14.19 3.20 -4.75
C ASN A 32 12.70 3.13 -4.37
N ILE A 33 12.02 4.28 -4.27
CA ILE A 33 10.67 4.36 -3.73
C ILE A 33 9.71 5.01 -4.71
N ALA A 34 8.67 4.29 -5.13
CA ALA A 34 7.50 4.85 -5.79
C ALA A 34 6.37 5.08 -4.77
N ILE A 35 5.88 6.30 -4.70
CA ILE A 35 4.81 6.71 -3.77
C ILE A 35 3.52 6.84 -4.55
N LEU A 36 2.56 5.97 -4.30
CA LEU A 36 1.23 6.02 -4.90
C LEU A 36 0.23 6.57 -3.86
N ALA A 37 -0.20 7.81 -4.03
CA ALA A 37 -1.22 8.41 -3.17
C ALA A 37 -1.97 9.52 -3.90
N LYS A 38 -3.17 9.83 -3.44
CA LYS A 38 -4.03 10.82 -4.07
C LYS A 38 -3.72 12.28 -3.71
N THR A 39 -2.94 12.51 -2.64
CA THR A 39 -2.68 13.86 -2.11
C THR A 39 -1.46 14.47 -2.81
N ASP A 40 -1.72 15.29 -3.81
CA ASP A 40 -0.72 16.05 -4.57
C ASP A 40 -0.68 17.54 -4.18
N VAL A 41 -1.75 18.06 -3.59
CA VAL A 41 -1.87 19.44 -3.10
C VAL A 41 -1.93 19.46 -1.58
N SER A 42 -1.25 20.44 -0.98
CA SER A 42 -1.26 20.63 0.48
C SER A 42 -2.68 20.89 0.99
N HIS A 43 -2.99 20.32 2.14
CA HIS A 43 -4.25 20.53 2.84
C HIS A 43 -3.98 21.11 4.23
N PRO A 44 -4.71 22.17 4.67
CA PRO A 44 -4.42 22.86 5.93
C PRO A 44 -4.40 21.96 7.18
N LYS A 45 -5.24 20.92 7.17
CA LYS A 45 -5.38 19.99 8.32
C LYS A 45 -4.57 18.69 8.18
N LEU A 46 -4.00 18.42 7.01
CA LEU A 46 -3.30 17.16 6.75
C LEU A 46 -1.99 17.46 6.00
N PRO A 47 -0.90 17.70 6.72
CA PRO A 47 0.38 18.03 6.12
C PRO A 47 0.92 16.85 5.30
N GLY A 48 1.70 17.18 4.29
CA GLY A 48 2.38 16.22 3.42
C GLY A 48 1.60 15.89 2.15
N THR A 49 2.34 15.88 1.05
CA THR A 49 1.91 15.49 -0.29
C THR A 49 2.85 14.42 -0.82
N ILE A 50 2.52 13.79 -1.96
CA ILE A 50 3.45 12.88 -2.64
C ILE A 50 4.77 13.58 -2.98
N PHE A 51 4.74 14.88 -3.30
CA PHE A 51 5.93 15.65 -3.66
C PHE A 51 6.79 16.03 -2.45
N THR A 52 6.18 16.41 -1.32
CA THR A 52 6.94 16.67 -0.09
C THR A 52 7.59 15.40 0.44
N ALA A 53 6.86 14.28 0.39
CA ALA A 53 7.38 12.97 0.76
C ALA A 53 8.55 12.54 -0.15
N ALA A 54 8.43 12.75 -1.46
CA ALA A 54 9.51 12.46 -2.41
C ALA A 54 10.79 13.24 -2.05
N LYS A 55 10.70 14.56 -1.80
CA LYS A 55 11.85 15.38 -1.39
C LYS A 55 12.52 14.89 -0.10
N GLU A 56 11.74 14.41 0.87
CA GLU A 56 12.30 13.84 2.10
C GLU A 56 13.03 12.52 1.85
N ILE A 57 12.56 11.72 0.88
CA ILE A 57 13.15 10.42 0.54
C ILE A 57 14.40 10.60 -0.34
N GLU A 58 14.41 11.56 -1.25
CA GLU A 58 15.55 11.89 -2.10
C GLU A 58 16.82 12.23 -1.32
N GLN A 59 16.68 12.73 -0.08
CA GLN A 59 17.82 13.02 0.81
C GLN A 59 18.68 11.78 1.13
N PHE A 60 18.14 10.57 0.92
CA PHE A 60 18.89 9.32 1.11
C PHE A 60 19.68 8.89 -0.16
N GLY A 61 19.66 9.70 -1.23
CA GLY A 61 20.42 9.43 -2.46
C GLY A 61 19.83 8.32 -3.35
N VAL A 62 18.55 7.98 -3.17
CA VAL A 62 17.83 6.97 -3.94
C VAL A 62 16.88 7.60 -4.96
N LYS A 63 16.45 6.83 -5.97
CA LYS A 63 15.41 7.27 -6.89
C LYS A 63 14.05 7.31 -6.19
N THR A 64 13.28 8.37 -6.44
CA THR A 64 11.94 8.52 -5.88
C THR A 64 10.97 8.92 -6.98
N LEU A 65 9.80 8.26 -7.01
CA LEU A 65 8.79 8.49 -8.03
C LEU A 65 7.42 8.77 -7.37
N PRO A 66 7.03 10.04 -7.20
CA PRO A 66 5.70 10.40 -6.71
C PRO A 66 4.67 10.30 -7.83
N ILE A 67 3.63 9.47 -7.65
CA ILE A 67 2.56 9.30 -8.63
C ILE A 67 1.22 9.55 -7.95
N LYS A 68 0.47 10.54 -8.46
CA LYS A 68 -0.90 10.76 -8.03
C LYS A 68 -1.76 9.57 -8.46
N THR A 69 -2.28 8.82 -7.47
CA THR A 69 -3.05 7.59 -7.69
C THR A 69 -4.12 7.44 -6.63
N ASP A 70 -5.36 7.26 -7.05
CA ASP A 70 -6.43 6.76 -6.17
C ASP A 70 -6.61 5.25 -6.46
N ILE A 71 -6.24 4.42 -5.50
CA ILE A 71 -6.22 2.96 -5.66
C ILE A 71 -7.60 2.30 -5.79
N ARG A 72 -8.67 3.09 -5.75
CA ARG A 72 -10.03 2.63 -6.05
C ARG A 72 -10.27 2.41 -7.54
N PHE A 73 -9.49 3.05 -8.41
CA PHE A 73 -9.66 3.07 -9.85
C PHE A 73 -8.60 2.23 -10.55
N ASP A 74 -9.06 1.26 -11.35
CA ASP A 74 -8.21 0.25 -12.02
C ASP A 74 -7.23 0.92 -12.98
N ASP A 75 -7.73 1.83 -13.82
CA ASP A 75 -6.96 2.59 -14.81
C ASP A 75 -5.82 3.41 -14.16
N GLN A 76 -6.08 4.02 -13.00
CA GLN A 76 -5.05 4.76 -12.28
C GLN A 76 -3.98 3.83 -11.69
N VAL A 77 -4.37 2.69 -11.16
CA VAL A 77 -3.41 1.71 -10.61
C VAL A 77 -2.56 1.13 -11.74
N GLU A 78 -3.17 0.70 -12.83
CA GLU A 78 -2.47 0.15 -14.01
C GLU A 78 -1.47 1.17 -14.56
N SER A 79 -1.91 2.40 -14.85
CA SER A 79 -1.04 3.48 -15.33
C SER A 79 0.12 3.79 -14.35
N ALA A 80 -0.15 3.77 -13.04
CA ALA A 80 0.90 4.01 -12.04
C ALA A 80 1.95 2.90 -12.04
N ILE A 81 1.53 1.63 -12.09
CA ILE A 81 2.44 0.48 -12.14
C ILE A 81 3.30 0.51 -13.42
N GLU A 82 2.69 0.80 -14.56
CA GLU A 82 3.43 0.95 -15.84
C GLU A 82 4.50 2.05 -15.75
N LYS A 83 4.18 3.21 -15.14
CA LYS A 83 5.15 4.29 -14.92
C LYS A 83 6.30 3.84 -14.02
N VAL A 84 6.03 3.09 -12.95
CA VAL A 84 7.08 2.56 -12.07
C VAL A 84 8.00 1.60 -12.84
N VAL A 85 7.42 0.69 -13.61
CA VAL A 85 8.21 -0.26 -14.42
C VAL A 85 9.05 0.45 -15.47
N LYS A 86 8.49 1.47 -16.12
CA LYS A 86 9.23 2.29 -17.09
C LYS A 86 10.41 3.02 -16.46
N GLU A 87 10.25 3.57 -15.26
CA GLU A 87 11.26 4.41 -14.61
C GLU A 87 12.30 3.59 -13.83
N PHE A 88 11.87 2.53 -13.15
CA PHE A 88 12.75 1.71 -12.30
C PHE A 88 13.21 0.41 -12.97
N GLY A 89 12.51 -0.04 -14.00
CA GLY A 89 12.81 -1.29 -14.73
C GLY A 89 12.21 -2.55 -14.11
N SER A 90 11.95 -2.56 -12.80
CA SER A 90 11.38 -3.72 -12.08
C SER A 90 10.55 -3.29 -10.87
N ILE A 91 9.85 -4.25 -10.27
CA ILE A 91 9.19 -4.12 -8.97
C ILE A 91 9.60 -5.30 -8.11
N ASP A 92 10.19 -5.04 -6.95
CA ASP A 92 10.61 -6.06 -6.00
C ASP A 92 9.66 -6.16 -4.80
N ILE A 93 9.14 -5.02 -4.33
CA ILE A 93 8.33 -4.98 -3.12
C ILE A 93 7.11 -4.10 -3.35
N LEU A 94 5.94 -4.60 -2.99
CA LEU A 94 4.71 -3.83 -2.86
C LEU A 94 4.32 -3.69 -1.39
N ILE A 95 4.04 -2.46 -0.94
CA ILE A 95 3.54 -2.18 0.40
C ILE A 95 2.16 -1.56 0.31
N ASN A 96 1.13 -2.33 0.67
CA ASN A 96 -0.25 -1.88 0.76
C ASN A 96 -0.48 -1.23 2.13
N ASN A 97 -0.28 0.09 2.19
CA ASN A 97 -0.45 0.88 3.39
C ASN A 97 -1.62 1.88 3.27
N ALA A 98 -2.07 2.23 2.07
CA ALA A 98 -3.22 3.12 1.90
C ALA A 98 -4.44 2.58 2.66
N SER A 99 -5.10 3.46 3.43
CA SER A 99 -6.25 3.07 4.25
C SER A 99 -7.25 4.21 4.39
N ALA A 100 -8.52 3.85 4.46
CA ALA A 100 -9.58 4.71 4.93
C ALA A 100 -10.11 4.19 6.27
N ILE A 101 -10.44 5.12 7.17
CA ILE A 101 -10.94 4.81 8.51
C ILE A 101 -12.21 5.60 8.79
N ASN A 102 -13.20 4.94 9.38
CA ASN A 102 -14.31 5.55 10.05
C ASN A 102 -14.71 4.66 11.24
N LEU A 103 -14.80 5.26 12.43
CA LEU A 103 -15.02 4.54 13.68
C LEU A 103 -16.46 4.72 14.19
N PHE A 104 -17.43 4.91 13.29
CA PHE A 104 -18.83 4.88 13.66
C PHE A 104 -19.29 3.43 13.85
N ASN A 105 -20.24 3.25 14.78
CA ASN A 105 -20.90 1.97 15.00
C ASN A 105 -21.85 1.63 13.82
N SER A 106 -22.39 0.42 13.82
CA SER A 106 -23.24 -0.06 12.73
C SER A 106 -24.53 0.75 12.53
N GLU A 107 -25.06 1.34 13.59
CA GLU A 107 -26.28 2.15 13.54
C GLU A 107 -26.06 3.52 12.87
N SER A 108 -24.91 4.16 13.15
CA SER A 108 -24.65 5.54 12.73
C SER A 108 -23.78 5.68 11.50
N LEU A 109 -23.19 4.57 10.99
CA LEU A 109 -22.29 4.62 9.83
C LEU A 109 -23.05 4.84 8.51
N PRO A 110 -22.82 5.97 7.80
CA PRO A 110 -23.35 6.13 6.45
C PRO A 110 -22.75 5.12 5.47
N MET A 111 -23.56 4.48 4.62
CA MET A 111 -23.08 3.49 3.63
C MET A 111 -21.98 4.03 2.72
N LYS A 112 -22.01 5.30 2.34
CA LYS A 112 -20.90 5.95 1.60
C LYS A 112 -19.54 5.82 2.30
N ARG A 113 -19.51 5.76 3.64
CA ARG A 113 -18.27 5.56 4.42
C ARG A 113 -17.88 4.09 4.47
N TYR A 114 -18.87 3.21 4.54
CA TYR A 114 -18.67 1.77 4.39
C TYR A 114 -18.01 1.46 3.06
N ASP A 115 -18.61 1.91 1.96
CA ASP A 115 -18.10 1.70 0.60
C ASP A 115 -16.67 2.21 0.46
N LEU A 116 -16.41 3.45 0.91
CA LEU A 116 -15.07 4.04 0.85
C LEU A 116 -14.01 3.19 1.59
N MET A 117 -14.35 2.65 2.76
CA MET A 117 -13.42 1.80 3.51
C MET A 117 -13.15 0.49 2.79
N HIS A 118 -14.16 -0.16 2.23
CA HIS A 118 -14.01 -1.41 1.49
C HIS A 118 -13.30 -1.21 0.16
N ASP A 119 -13.59 -0.14 -0.56
CA ASP A 119 -12.92 0.21 -1.82
C ASP A 119 -11.43 0.44 -1.65
N ILE A 120 -11.03 1.11 -0.55
CA ILE A 120 -9.61 1.40 -0.33
C ILE A 120 -8.90 0.23 0.35
N ASN A 121 -9.44 -0.26 1.49
CA ASN A 121 -8.70 -1.21 2.31
C ASN A 121 -8.69 -2.61 1.68
N THR A 122 -9.85 -3.12 1.26
CA THR A 122 -9.97 -4.48 0.72
C THR A 122 -9.69 -4.51 -0.78
N ARG A 123 -10.55 -3.82 -1.56
CA ARG A 123 -10.47 -3.84 -3.02
C ARG A 123 -9.17 -3.25 -3.54
N GLY A 124 -8.75 -2.10 -3.01
CA GLY A 124 -7.50 -1.44 -3.42
C GLY A 124 -6.26 -2.28 -3.11
N THR A 125 -6.21 -2.95 -1.95
CA THR A 125 -5.14 -3.90 -1.62
C THR A 125 -5.09 -5.06 -2.62
N TYR A 126 -6.24 -5.66 -2.91
CA TYR A 126 -6.35 -6.73 -3.90
C TYR A 126 -5.90 -6.26 -5.29
N LEU A 127 -6.42 -5.13 -5.75
CA LEU A 127 -6.12 -4.55 -7.06
C LEU A 127 -4.61 -4.27 -7.23
N CYS A 128 -4.00 -3.55 -6.29
CA CYS A 128 -2.57 -3.26 -6.35
C CYS A 128 -1.72 -4.55 -6.37
N SER A 129 -2.07 -5.53 -5.55
CA SER A 129 -1.37 -6.82 -5.50
C SER A 129 -1.49 -7.59 -6.82
N LYS A 130 -2.71 -7.66 -7.38
CA LYS A 130 -2.99 -8.29 -8.67
C LYS A 130 -2.21 -7.62 -9.81
N THR A 131 -2.24 -6.28 -9.88
CA THR A 131 -1.59 -5.53 -10.96
C THR A 131 -0.06 -5.61 -10.88
N CYS A 132 0.52 -5.66 -9.68
CA CYS A 132 1.96 -5.85 -9.50
C CYS A 132 2.43 -7.28 -9.78
N LEU A 133 1.56 -8.29 -9.75
CA LEU A 133 1.93 -9.71 -9.83
C LEU A 133 2.80 -10.07 -11.05
N PRO A 134 2.50 -9.63 -12.29
CA PRO A 134 3.33 -9.95 -13.46
C PRO A 134 4.78 -9.45 -13.35
N HIS A 135 4.99 -8.37 -12.61
CA HIS A 135 6.30 -7.74 -12.41
C HIS A 135 7.03 -8.39 -11.22
N LEU A 136 6.33 -8.65 -10.11
CA LEU A 136 6.88 -9.35 -8.94
C LEU A 136 7.40 -10.74 -9.30
N LYS A 137 6.73 -11.46 -10.21
CA LYS A 137 7.20 -12.77 -10.72
C LYS A 137 8.61 -12.72 -11.37
N LYS A 138 9.06 -11.55 -11.78
CA LYS A 138 10.37 -11.34 -12.41
C LYS A 138 11.46 -10.96 -11.41
N SER A 139 11.10 -10.63 -10.18
CA SER A 139 12.04 -10.30 -9.11
C SER A 139 12.68 -11.55 -8.50
N GLN A 140 13.91 -11.42 -8.05
CA GLN A 140 14.63 -12.52 -7.38
C GLN A 140 14.13 -12.78 -5.95
N ASN A 141 13.60 -11.75 -5.28
CA ASN A 141 13.10 -11.86 -3.90
C ASN A 141 11.86 -10.96 -3.71
N PRO A 142 10.73 -11.34 -4.33
CA PRO A 142 9.54 -10.51 -4.36
C PRO A 142 8.73 -10.59 -3.06
N HIS A 143 8.24 -9.42 -2.62
CA HIS A 143 7.43 -9.31 -1.40
C HIS A 143 6.20 -8.45 -1.60
N ILE A 144 5.09 -8.86 -0.97
CA ILE A 144 3.90 -8.04 -0.76
C ILE A 144 3.71 -7.90 0.76
N LEU A 145 3.70 -6.68 1.26
CA LEU A 145 3.40 -6.37 2.66
C LEU A 145 2.09 -5.61 2.76
N ASN A 146 1.16 -6.11 3.59
CA ASN A 146 -0.12 -5.47 3.84
C ASN A 146 -0.20 -4.96 5.28
N LEU A 147 -0.51 -3.68 5.49
CA LEU A 147 -0.70 -3.10 6.81
C LEU A 147 -2.09 -3.50 7.35
N SER A 148 -2.24 -4.78 7.68
CA SER A 148 -3.48 -5.39 8.15
C SER A 148 -3.46 -5.70 9.65
N PRO A 149 -4.61 -5.91 10.31
CA PRO A 149 -4.65 -6.34 11.70
C PRO A 149 -4.22 -7.81 11.84
N PRO A 150 -3.75 -8.22 13.02
CA PRO A 150 -3.51 -9.63 13.31
C PRO A 150 -4.83 -10.42 13.30
N PHE A 151 -4.74 -11.72 13.00
CA PHE A 151 -5.88 -12.63 13.05
C PHE A 151 -6.33 -12.89 14.49
N ASN A 152 -7.28 -12.08 14.96
CA ASN A 152 -7.92 -12.28 16.25
C ASN A 152 -9.44 -12.17 16.10
N MET A 153 -10.12 -13.33 16.09
CA MET A 153 -11.57 -13.44 15.83
C MET A 153 -12.45 -13.24 17.08
N LYS A 154 -11.90 -12.73 18.17
CA LYS A 154 -12.74 -12.44 19.37
C LYS A 154 -13.71 -11.31 19.06
N PRO A 155 -15.03 -11.47 19.37
CA PRO A 155 -16.08 -10.48 19.03
C PRO A 155 -15.79 -9.06 19.51
N LYS A 156 -15.10 -8.90 20.64
CA LYS A 156 -14.75 -7.58 21.20
C LYS A 156 -13.92 -6.70 20.25
N TRP A 157 -13.17 -7.30 19.30
CA TRP A 157 -12.36 -6.55 18.32
C TRP A 157 -13.18 -6.09 17.13
N PHE A 158 -14.39 -6.65 16.95
CA PHE A 158 -15.32 -6.26 15.89
C PHE A 158 -16.38 -5.29 16.40
N ALA A 159 -16.70 -5.35 17.70
CA ALA A 159 -17.68 -4.49 18.31
C ALA A 159 -17.34 -3.00 18.12
N ASN A 160 -18.37 -2.17 17.98
CA ASN A 160 -18.34 -0.72 17.76
C ASN A 160 -17.77 -0.24 16.42
N PHE A 161 -16.95 -1.02 15.73
CA PHE A 161 -16.30 -0.62 14.47
C PHE A 161 -16.40 -1.71 13.41
N THR A 162 -17.52 -2.43 13.37
CA THR A 162 -17.71 -3.62 12.54
C THR A 162 -17.30 -3.39 11.09
N ALA A 163 -17.78 -2.32 10.45
CA ALA A 163 -17.47 -2.03 9.04
C ALA A 163 -15.97 -1.77 8.80
N TYR A 164 -15.31 -1.01 9.68
CA TYR A 164 -13.88 -0.77 9.57
C TYR A 164 -13.09 -2.07 9.79
N THR A 165 -13.46 -2.83 10.80
CA THR A 165 -12.81 -4.12 11.09
C THR A 165 -12.96 -5.08 9.92
N MET A 166 -14.17 -5.21 9.33
CA MET A 166 -14.40 -6.02 8.14
C MET A 166 -13.47 -5.62 6.98
N ALA A 167 -13.39 -4.31 6.68
CA ALA A 167 -12.53 -3.80 5.61
C ALA A 167 -11.05 -4.08 5.87
N LYS A 168 -10.58 -3.97 7.13
CA LYS A 168 -9.21 -4.28 7.51
C LYS A 168 -8.93 -5.79 7.50
N PHE A 169 -9.87 -6.62 7.95
CA PHE A 169 -9.76 -8.07 7.82
C PHE A 169 -9.78 -8.53 6.35
N GLY A 170 -10.45 -7.79 5.46
CA GLY A 170 -10.34 -8.02 4.02
C GLY A 170 -8.89 -7.99 3.52
N MET A 171 -8.06 -7.06 4.04
CA MET A 171 -6.62 -7.06 3.75
C MET A 171 -5.94 -8.32 4.30
N SER A 172 -6.29 -8.75 5.51
CA SER A 172 -5.75 -9.99 6.08
C SER A 172 -6.17 -11.24 5.29
N MET A 173 -7.40 -11.25 4.72
CA MET A 173 -7.82 -12.32 3.81
C MET A 173 -7.00 -12.32 2.50
N CYS A 174 -6.66 -11.15 1.97
CA CYS A 174 -5.71 -11.06 0.84
C CYS A 174 -4.36 -11.67 1.21
N VAL A 175 -3.83 -11.41 2.41
CA VAL A 175 -2.58 -12.06 2.87
C VAL A 175 -2.73 -13.56 2.87
N LEU A 176 -3.77 -14.08 3.52
CA LEU A 176 -3.99 -15.52 3.68
C LEU A 176 -4.13 -16.23 2.33
N GLY A 177 -4.98 -15.72 1.43
CA GLY A 177 -5.21 -16.34 0.13
C GLY A 177 -4.02 -16.19 -0.81
N MET A 178 -3.49 -14.97 -0.96
CA MET A 178 -2.40 -14.71 -1.90
C MET A 178 -1.07 -15.32 -1.46
N SER A 179 -0.81 -15.49 -0.16
CA SER A 179 0.41 -16.16 0.31
C SER A 179 0.49 -17.60 -0.19
N GLU A 180 -0.62 -18.32 -0.21
CA GLU A 180 -0.65 -19.69 -0.76
C GLU A 180 -0.71 -19.69 -2.29
N GLU A 181 -1.53 -18.83 -2.90
CA GLU A 181 -1.65 -18.74 -4.36
C GLU A 181 -0.34 -18.38 -5.05
N TYR A 182 0.47 -17.47 -4.44
CA TYR A 182 1.69 -16.95 -5.02
C TYR A 182 2.96 -17.70 -4.60
N LYS A 183 2.85 -18.67 -3.71
CA LYS A 183 3.94 -19.53 -3.26
C LYS A 183 4.70 -20.20 -4.42
N LYS A 184 3.96 -20.66 -5.44
CA LYS A 184 4.54 -21.25 -6.66
C LYS A 184 5.42 -20.28 -7.48
N TYR A 185 5.34 -18.98 -7.22
CA TYR A 185 6.16 -17.94 -7.81
C TYR A 185 7.23 -17.42 -6.86
N ASN A 186 7.39 -18.04 -5.70
CA ASN A 186 8.31 -17.62 -4.64
C ASN A 186 8.08 -16.17 -4.16
N ILE A 187 6.81 -15.72 -4.15
CA ILE A 187 6.43 -14.39 -3.67
C ILE A 187 5.97 -14.50 -2.23
N ALA A 188 6.67 -13.82 -1.33
CA ALA A 188 6.25 -13.71 0.08
C ALA A 188 5.13 -12.68 0.22
N VAL A 189 4.01 -13.06 0.86
CA VAL A 189 2.87 -12.17 1.15
C VAL A 189 2.61 -12.18 2.66
N ASN A 190 2.72 -10.98 3.29
CA ASN A 190 2.62 -10.81 4.75
C ASN A 190 1.69 -9.65 5.12
#